data_773670817f5d901b989be5ed1f5005e3
#
_entry.id   773670817f5d901b989be5ed1f5005e3
#
_cell.length_a   1.000
_cell.length_b   1.000
_cell.length_c   1.000
_cell.angle_alpha   90.00
_cell.angle_beta   90.00
_cell.angle_gamma   90.00
#
_symmetry.space_group_name_H-M   'P 1'
#
loop_
_entity.id
_entity.type
_entity.pdbx_description
1 polymer ?
#
loop_
_entity_poly.entity_id
_entity_poly.type
_entity_poly.pdbx_seq_one_letter_code
_entity_poly.pdbx_strand_id
1 'polypeptide(L)'
;MNAKLTTLVPILSVAVAALVGVACGSDRDSSRPMTEGERIALNGGCTACHGTNGEGGVGPAWKGLYQSEVSLSDGSTVVADAAYLTESIKDPSAKQVRGFGAMPKNSLNDAEVQAVVEFIQSLQK
;
A
#
# COMPACT_ATOMS: atom_id res chain seq x y z
N MET A 1 34.93 -64.38 38.58
CA MET A 1 35.47 -63.15 37.95
C MET A 1 34.50 -62.74 36.87
N ASN A 2 33.65 -61.74 37.14
CA ASN A 2 32.57 -61.31 36.25
C ASN A 2 32.90 -59.92 35.73
N ALA A 3 33.31 -59.85 34.46
CA ALA A 3 33.53 -58.59 33.76
C ALA A 3 32.15 -58.04 33.25
N LYS A 4 31.70 -56.94 33.82
CA LYS A 4 30.52 -56.21 33.34
C LYS A 4 30.92 -55.35 32.15
N LEU A 5 30.43 -55.70 30.99
CA LEU A 5 30.60 -54.93 29.77
C LEU A 5 29.58 -53.77 29.80
N THR A 6 30.06 -52.55 29.99
CA THR A 6 29.24 -51.32 29.98
C THR A 6 29.17 -50.80 28.53
N THR A 7 28.01 -50.95 27.91
CA THR A 7 27.72 -50.44 26.59
C THR A 7 27.46 -48.94 26.62
N LEU A 8 28.37 -48.12 26.09
CA LEU A 8 28.15 -46.70 25.86
C LEU A 8 27.27 -46.53 24.61
N VAL A 9 26.09 -45.96 24.76
CA VAL A 9 25.23 -45.53 23.69
C VAL A 9 25.57 -44.07 23.37
N PRO A 10 26.01 -43.73 22.13
CA PRO A 10 26.21 -42.34 21.75
C PRO A 10 24.84 -41.68 21.51
N ILE A 11 24.54 -40.62 22.25
CA ILE A 11 23.39 -39.76 22.03
C ILE A 11 23.69 -38.88 20.81
N LEU A 12 23.06 -39.20 19.66
CA LEU A 12 23.12 -38.40 18.45
C LEU A 12 22.21 -37.20 18.61
N SER A 13 22.79 -36.04 18.94
CA SER A 13 22.07 -34.77 19.01
C SER A 13 21.76 -34.29 17.59
N VAL A 14 20.50 -34.43 17.20
CA VAL A 14 19.99 -33.84 15.97
C VAL A 14 19.71 -32.34 16.22
N ALA A 15 20.60 -31.50 15.74
CA ALA A 15 20.37 -30.04 15.70
C ALA A 15 19.34 -29.72 14.61
N VAL A 16 18.10 -29.44 15.00
CA VAL A 16 17.08 -28.90 14.10
C VAL A 16 17.39 -27.43 13.89
N ALA A 17 18.00 -27.09 12.75
CA ALA A 17 18.15 -25.72 12.30
C ALA A 17 16.77 -25.20 11.87
N ALA A 18 16.14 -24.35 12.69
CA ALA A 18 14.95 -23.61 12.34
C ALA A 18 15.33 -22.56 11.29
N LEU A 19 15.01 -22.79 10.03
CA LEU A 19 15.03 -21.77 8.99
C LEU A 19 13.92 -20.76 9.27
N VAL A 20 14.28 -19.65 9.90
CA VAL A 20 13.40 -18.47 10.00
C VAL A 20 13.32 -17.87 8.61
N GLY A 21 12.29 -18.23 7.85
CA GLY A 21 11.96 -17.58 6.60
C GLY A 21 11.54 -16.14 6.90
N VAL A 22 12.36 -15.17 6.46
CA VAL A 22 11.95 -13.77 6.38
C VAL A 22 10.88 -13.70 5.30
N ALA A 23 9.60 -13.74 5.71
CA ALA A 23 8.50 -13.39 4.84
C ALA A 23 8.62 -11.88 4.56
N CYS A 24 8.97 -11.51 3.32
CA CYS A 24 8.75 -10.17 2.81
C CYS A 24 7.24 -9.95 2.82
N GLY A 25 6.73 -9.34 3.90
CA GLY A 25 5.33 -9.04 4.05
C GLY A 25 4.94 -7.95 3.06
N SER A 26 4.18 -8.31 2.04
CA SER A 26 3.27 -7.37 1.41
C SER A 26 2.15 -7.13 2.43
N ASP A 27 2.05 -5.92 2.96
CA ASP A 27 1.06 -5.52 4.00
C ASP A 27 -0.41 -5.55 3.52
N ARG A 28 -0.70 -6.27 2.46
CA ARG A 28 -2.07 -6.48 2.04
C ARG A 28 -2.61 -7.70 2.77
N ASP A 29 -3.54 -7.50 3.67
CA ASP A 29 -4.36 -8.59 4.22
C ASP A 29 -5.18 -9.22 3.09
N SER A 30 -4.62 -10.28 2.50
CA SER A 30 -5.24 -11.01 1.38
C SER A 30 -6.52 -11.76 1.79
N SER A 31 -6.86 -11.74 3.07
CA SER A 31 -8.05 -12.43 3.61
C SER A 31 -9.31 -11.55 3.59
N ARG A 32 -9.17 -10.22 3.47
CA ARG A 32 -10.34 -9.33 3.38
C ARG A 32 -10.79 -9.14 1.93
N PRO A 33 -12.10 -9.07 1.69
CA PRO A 33 -12.62 -8.68 0.37
C PRO A 33 -12.14 -7.27 -0.01
N MET A 34 -11.77 -7.08 -1.28
CA MET A 34 -11.44 -5.76 -1.82
C MET A 34 -12.67 -4.85 -1.77
N THR A 35 -12.46 -3.60 -1.38
CA THR A 35 -13.51 -2.59 -1.52
C THR A 35 -13.73 -2.25 -3.00
N GLU A 36 -14.89 -1.65 -3.31
CA GLU A 36 -15.20 -1.22 -4.68
C GLU A 36 -14.17 -0.19 -5.18
N GLY A 37 -13.81 0.80 -4.36
CA GLY A 37 -12.81 1.79 -4.72
C GLY A 37 -11.42 1.19 -4.95
N GLU A 38 -11.02 0.21 -4.13
CA GLU A 38 -9.77 -0.52 -4.32
C GLU A 38 -9.75 -1.28 -5.66
N ARG A 39 -10.86 -1.94 -5.99
CA ARG A 39 -11.02 -2.65 -7.26
C ARG A 39 -10.97 -1.71 -8.46
N ILE A 40 -11.65 -0.55 -8.38
CA ILE A 40 -11.63 0.48 -9.42
C ILE A 40 -10.22 1.04 -9.59
N ALA A 41 -9.53 1.38 -8.50
CA ALA A 41 -8.17 1.91 -8.54
C ALA A 41 -7.18 0.92 -9.17
N LEU A 42 -7.32 -0.37 -8.87
CA LEU A 42 -6.49 -1.43 -9.46
C LEU A 42 -6.77 -1.58 -10.96
N ASN A 43 -8.04 -1.74 -11.34
CA ASN A 43 -8.43 -1.97 -12.74
C ASN A 43 -8.23 -0.72 -13.61
N GLY A 44 -8.36 0.47 -13.04
CA GLY A 44 -8.12 1.75 -13.69
C GLY A 44 -6.65 2.12 -13.82
N GLY A 45 -5.73 1.28 -13.33
CA GLY A 45 -4.29 1.50 -13.42
C GLY A 45 -3.74 2.56 -12.46
N CYS A 46 -4.54 3.08 -11.54
CA CYS A 46 -4.11 4.12 -10.59
C CYS A 46 -2.95 3.62 -9.71
N THR A 47 -3.01 2.35 -9.31
CA THR A 47 -2.00 1.70 -8.46
C THR A 47 -0.63 1.57 -9.13
N ALA A 48 -0.55 1.65 -10.46
CA ALA A 48 0.73 1.64 -11.18
C ALA A 48 1.61 2.85 -10.83
N CYS A 49 0.99 3.99 -10.51
CA CYS A 49 1.70 5.20 -10.12
C CYS A 49 1.65 5.44 -8.60
N HIS A 50 0.53 5.14 -7.95
CA HIS A 50 0.31 5.43 -6.53
C HIS A 50 0.68 4.28 -5.59
N GLY A 51 1.18 3.17 -6.13
CA GLY A 51 1.51 1.97 -5.38
C GLY A 51 0.30 1.07 -5.12
N THR A 52 0.54 -0.24 -5.08
CA THR A 52 -0.52 -1.25 -4.93
C THR A 52 -1.29 -1.12 -3.62
N ASN A 53 -0.63 -0.65 -2.57
CA ASN A 53 -1.22 -0.39 -1.25
C ASN A 53 -1.28 1.12 -0.93
N GLY A 54 -1.14 1.99 -1.93
CA GLY A 54 -1.12 3.43 -1.74
C GLY A 54 0.18 3.99 -1.16
N GLU A 55 1.28 3.25 -1.26
CA GLU A 55 2.60 3.66 -0.76
C GLU A 55 3.27 4.75 -1.59
N GLY A 56 2.74 5.06 -2.77
CA GLY A 56 3.33 6.01 -3.69
C GLY A 56 4.31 5.37 -4.68
N GLY A 57 4.94 6.20 -5.49
CA GLY A 57 5.89 5.80 -6.51
C GLY A 57 6.10 6.92 -7.53
N VAL A 58 5.68 6.74 -8.76
CA VAL A 58 5.63 7.79 -9.79
C VAL A 58 4.65 8.90 -9.41
N GLY A 59 3.56 8.53 -8.74
CA GLY A 59 2.58 9.43 -8.12
C GLY A 59 2.77 9.54 -6.61
N PRO A 60 2.13 10.55 -5.97
CA PRO A 60 2.17 10.70 -4.52
C PRO A 60 1.53 9.52 -3.78
N ALA A 61 2.01 9.26 -2.56
CA ALA A 61 1.40 8.25 -1.71
C ALA A 61 -0.04 8.61 -1.32
N TRP A 62 -0.90 7.60 -1.20
CA TRP A 62 -2.26 7.73 -0.65
C TRP A 62 -2.31 7.43 0.85
N LYS A 63 -1.39 6.58 1.35
CA LYS A 63 -1.28 6.32 2.79
C LYS A 63 -1.02 7.61 3.56
N GLY A 64 -1.91 7.91 4.50
CA GLY A 64 -1.83 9.12 5.32
C GLY A 64 -2.11 10.43 4.57
N LEU A 65 -2.58 10.38 3.33
CA LEU A 65 -2.84 11.56 2.52
C LEU A 65 -4.08 12.32 3.00
N TYR A 66 -5.20 11.63 3.24
CA TYR A 66 -6.45 12.28 3.62
C TYR A 66 -6.29 13.13 4.89
N GLN A 67 -6.75 14.37 4.86
CA GLN A 67 -6.59 15.38 5.91
C GLN A 67 -5.14 15.85 6.17
N SER A 68 -4.17 15.45 5.35
CA SER A 68 -2.81 15.99 5.41
C SER A 68 -2.67 17.28 4.60
N GLU A 69 -1.62 18.04 4.87
CA GLU A 69 -1.24 19.19 4.06
C GLU A 69 -0.46 18.74 2.82
N VAL A 70 -0.84 19.24 1.65
CA VAL A 70 -0.20 18.96 0.37
C VAL A 70 0.37 20.25 -0.21
N SER A 71 1.68 20.27 -0.47
CA SER A 71 2.32 21.38 -1.16
C SER A 71 2.16 21.27 -2.66
N LEU A 72 1.69 22.33 -3.30
CA LEU A 72 1.47 22.39 -4.74
C LEU A 72 2.66 23.01 -5.48
N SER A 73 2.71 22.77 -6.80
CA SER A 73 3.79 23.28 -7.66
C SER A 73 3.80 24.80 -7.82
N ASP A 74 2.64 25.44 -7.60
CA ASP A 74 2.51 26.91 -7.59
C ASP A 74 2.98 27.57 -6.29
N GLY A 75 3.39 26.77 -5.30
CA GLY A 75 3.89 27.23 -4.01
C GLY A 75 2.80 27.28 -2.93
N SER A 76 1.55 27.08 -3.26
CA SER A 76 0.47 27.02 -2.28
C SER A 76 0.44 25.69 -1.53
N THR A 77 -0.32 25.65 -0.43
CA THR A 77 -0.58 24.43 0.36
C THR A 77 -2.08 24.27 0.51
N VAL A 78 -2.57 23.06 0.38
CA VAL A 78 -3.98 22.69 0.54
C VAL A 78 -4.11 21.51 1.48
N VAL A 79 -5.29 21.36 2.10
CA VAL A 79 -5.62 20.14 2.85
C VAL A 79 -6.21 19.13 1.87
N ALA A 80 -5.73 17.89 1.93
CA ALA A 80 -6.23 16.79 1.11
C ALA A 80 -7.55 16.25 1.66
N ASP A 81 -8.59 17.06 1.63
CA ASP A 81 -9.94 16.66 1.97
C ASP A 81 -10.65 15.91 0.82
N ALA A 82 -11.90 15.50 1.02
CA ALA A 82 -12.66 14.78 0.00
C ALA A 82 -12.88 15.62 -1.27
N ALA A 83 -13.03 16.93 -1.15
CA ALA A 83 -13.21 17.83 -2.29
C ALA A 83 -11.91 17.91 -3.13
N TYR A 84 -10.76 18.08 -2.47
CA TYR A 84 -9.46 18.05 -3.13
C TYR A 84 -9.21 16.73 -3.85
N LEU A 85 -9.46 15.58 -3.19
CA LEU A 85 -9.27 14.26 -3.81
C LEU A 85 -10.17 14.08 -5.03
N THR A 86 -11.44 14.48 -4.91
CA THR A 86 -12.40 14.44 -6.03
C THR A 86 -11.93 15.28 -7.20
N GLU A 87 -11.52 16.53 -6.96
CA GLU A 87 -10.98 17.43 -7.99
C GLU A 87 -9.73 16.85 -8.65
N SER A 88 -8.79 16.34 -7.85
CA SER A 88 -7.53 15.76 -8.36
C SER A 88 -7.76 14.55 -9.26
N ILE A 89 -8.80 13.75 -9.02
CA ILE A 89 -9.15 12.62 -9.87
C ILE A 89 -9.87 13.09 -11.15
N LYS A 90 -10.81 14.03 -11.03
CA LYS A 90 -11.64 14.50 -12.16
C LYS A 90 -10.90 15.48 -13.09
N ASP A 91 -10.11 16.37 -12.50
CA ASP A 91 -9.27 17.33 -13.22
C ASP A 91 -7.84 17.34 -12.67
N PRO A 92 -7.03 16.33 -13.03
CA PRO A 92 -5.68 16.18 -12.52
C PRO A 92 -4.72 17.31 -12.90
N SER A 93 -5.14 18.21 -13.80
CA SER A 93 -4.37 19.40 -14.17
C SER A 93 -4.67 20.63 -13.31
N ALA A 94 -5.76 20.63 -12.53
CA ALA A 94 -6.18 21.78 -11.74
C ALA A 94 -5.17 22.14 -10.62
N LYS A 95 -4.65 21.12 -9.95
CA LYS A 95 -3.69 21.27 -8.84
C LYS A 95 -2.60 20.20 -8.93
N GLN A 96 -1.39 20.60 -9.22
CA GLN A 96 -0.26 19.65 -9.33
C GLN A 96 0.53 19.61 -8.03
N VAL A 97 0.76 18.41 -7.50
CA VAL A 97 1.57 18.19 -6.30
C VAL A 97 3.03 18.46 -6.61
N ARG A 98 3.70 19.23 -5.73
CA ARG A 98 5.11 19.58 -5.89
C ARG A 98 5.99 18.33 -5.92
N GLY A 99 6.87 18.25 -6.89
CA GLY A 99 7.83 17.15 -7.07
C GLY A 99 7.29 15.95 -7.85
N PHE A 100 6.03 15.99 -8.27
CA PHE A 100 5.43 14.95 -9.09
C PHE A 100 5.05 15.48 -10.48
N GLY A 101 5.01 14.59 -11.47
CA GLY A 101 4.50 14.89 -12.79
C GLY A 101 2.97 15.04 -12.81
N ALA A 102 2.44 15.50 -13.93
CA ALA A 102 1.00 15.57 -14.11
C ALA A 102 0.38 14.16 -14.13
N MET A 103 -0.68 13.97 -13.36
CA MET A 103 -1.46 12.75 -13.39
C MET A 103 -2.24 12.66 -14.70
N PRO A 104 -2.27 11.51 -15.39
CA PRO A 104 -3.07 11.32 -16.60
C PRO A 104 -4.57 11.46 -16.32
N LYS A 105 -5.32 11.95 -17.31
CA LYS A 105 -6.78 11.94 -17.25
C LYS A 105 -7.30 10.50 -17.26
N ASN A 106 -8.42 10.29 -16.58
CA ASN A 106 -9.14 9.03 -16.51
C ASN A 106 -10.58 9.21 -17.03
N SER A 107 -11.33 8.10 -17.09
CA SER A 107 -12.71 8.07 -17.58
C SER A 107 -13.72 7.64 -16.51
N LEU A 108 -13.35 7.76 -15.22
CA LEU A 108 -14.23 7.38 -14.12
C LEU A 108 -15.48 8.28 -14.08
N ASN A 109 -16.63 7.69 -13.85
CA ASN A 109 -17.86 8.43 -13.54
C ASN A 109 -17.86 8.88 -12.05
N ASP A 110 -18.82 9.71 -11.68
CA ASP A 110 -18.88 10.33 -10.35
C ASP A 110 -18.97 9.28 -9.21
N ALA A 111 -19.70 8.18 -9.42
CA ALA A 111 -19.81 7.12 -8.42
C ALA A 111 -18.49 6.36 -8.24
N GLU A 112 -17.78 6.11 -9.33
CA GLU A 112 -16.46 5.48 -9.31
C GLU A 112 -15.42 6.39 -8.65
N VAL A 113 -15.43 7.68 -8.94
CA VAL A 113 -14.58 8.68 -8.28
C VAL A 113 -14.84 8.68 -6.77
N GLN A 114 -16.11 8.71 -6.35
CA GLN A 114 -16.48 8.66 -4.93
C GLN A 114 -15.95 7.40 -4.26
N ALA A 115 -16.09 6.23 -4.88
CA ALA A 115 -15.60 4.97 -4.34
C ALA A 115 -14.06 4.98 -4.18
N VAL A 116 -13.32 5.56 -5.14
CA VAL A 116 -11.86 5.70 -5.04
C VAL A 116 -11.47 6.67 -3.92
N VAL A 117 -12.20 7.78 -3.76
CA VAL A 117 -11.99 8.74 -2.65
C VAL A 117 -12.18 8.05 -1.30
N GLU A 118 -13.25 7.27 -1.12
CA GLU A 118 -13.49 6.50 0.09
C GLU A 118 -12.37 5.47 0.36
N PHE A 119 -11.88 4.82 -0.69
CA PHE A 119 -10.72 3.92 -0.57
C PHE A 119 -9.48 4.67 -0.07
N ILE A 120 -9.13 5.83 -0.67
CA ILE A 120 -8.01 6.65 -0.22
C ILE A 120 -8.19 7.10 1.24
N GLN A 121 -9.40 7.49 1.64
CA GLN A 121 -9.73 7.84 3.03
C GLN A 121 -9.49 6.67 3.99
N SER A 122 -9.69 5.44 3.55
CA SER A 122 -9.46 4.25 4.38
C SER A 122 -7.97 3.95 4.64
N LEU A 123 -7.05 4.56 3.88
CA LEU A 123 -5.60 4.35 3.95
C LEU A 123 -4.90 5.30 4.94
N GLN A 124 -5.56 5.68 6.05
CA GLN A 124 -5.07 6.68 7.02
C GLN A 124 -3.86 6.26 7.85
N LYS A 125 -3.37 5.02 7.72
CA LYS A 125 -2.23 4.51 8.52
C LYS A 125 -1.04 4.18 7.66
#